data_939134db91e0c7b2c937aa2a0f882c02
#
_entry.id   939134db91e0c7b2c937aa2a0f882c02
#
_cell.length_a   1.000
_cell.length_b   1.000
_cell.length_c   1.000
_cell.angle_alpha   90.00
_cell.angle_beta   90.00
_cell.angle_gamma   90.00
#
_symmetry.space_group_name_H-M   'P 1'
#
loop_
_entity.id
_entity.type
_entity.pdbx_description
1 polymer ?
#
loop_
_entity_poly.entity_id
_entity_poly.type
_entity_poly.pdbx_seq_one_letter_code
_entity_poly.pdbx_strand_id
1 'polypeptide(L)'
;MQNNLDSNRIFASEAGNCAPIRPVSSDENLTEEAKNVSRKGEYEPLKYQPHRIWGGAKHPGLIVETPGLANVVPPPITYRPNLPHILNNKSLISAFQFERVIYAGQAHEQRLANGARAGISIGDGTGAGKTSTLAGIILDNWFQNRRKTVWFSVKTDLIEAVREEFERLGFKIPIRLINEFKPEQNILLREGIIFCTYKSLIAKSKTGERRACQIMRWLGREGIEIFDEGHRAKHAFADENGKSTQTGQAVLEIQDPLKYPEIRVVYSHMRQVKKVSY
;
A
#
# COMPACT_ATOMS: atom_id res chain seq x y z
N MET A 1 -22.91 31.38 -15.58
CA MET A 1 -21.87 30.76 -16.41
C MET A 1 -21.24 29.66 -15.58
N GLN A 2 -21.64 28.42 -15.88
CA GLN A 2 -21.26 27.21 -15.19
C GLN A 2 -19.91 26.75 -15.69
N ASN A 3 -18.93 26.58 -14.78
CA ASN A 3 -17.71 25.82 -15.06
C ASN A 3 -17.80 24.49 -14.30
N ASN A 4 -18.19 23.46 -15.04
CA ASN A 4 -18.00 22.07 -14.66
C ASN A 4 -16.50 21.77 -14.69
N LEU A 5 -15.91 21.46 -13.55
CA LEU A 5 -14.57 20.88 -13.44
C LEU A 5 -14.74 19.37 -13.34
N ASP A 6 -14.36 18.69 -14.42
CA ASP A 6 -14.29 17.24 -14.55
C ASP A 6 -13.31 16.65 -13.52
N SER A 7 -13.86 15.90 -12.55
CA SER A 7 -13.11 15.22 -11.46
C SER A 7 -12.72 13.77 -11.79
N ASN A 8 -12.55 13.42 -13.05
CA ASN A 8 -12.30 12.04 -13.49
C ASN A 8 -10.90 11.86 -14.07
N ARG A 9 -9.82 11.89 -13.24
CA ARG A 9 -8.50 11.39 -13.65
C ARG A 9 -7.58 11.14 -12.43
N ILE A 10 -7.73 10.00 -11.77
CA ILE A 10 -6.76 9.61 -10.73
C ILE A 10 -6.10 8.24 -10.99
N PHE A 11 -6.57 7.45 -11.95
CA PHE A 11 -5.89 6.20 -12.36
C PHE A 11 -5.87 6.08 -13.88
N ALA A 12 -4.97 6.79 -14.55
CA ALA A 12 -4.62 6.50 -15.93
C ALA A 12 -3.12 6.26 -16.02
N SER A 13 -2.73 4.98 -16.08
CA SER A 13 -1.45 4.60 -16.65
C SER A 13 -1.47 4.94 -18.14
N GLU A 14 -0.54 5.74 -18.62
CA GLU A 14 -0.29 5.88 -20.05
C GLU A 14 0.20 4.55 -20.60
N ALA A 15 -0.72 3.73 -21.11
CA ALA A 15 -0.42 2.65 -22.04
C ALA A 15 -0.58 3.19 -23.46
N GLY A 16 0.46 3.02 -24.25
CA GLY A 16 0.51 3.46 -25.64
C GLY A 16 -0.66 2.96 -26.50
N ASN A 17 -0.93 3.71 -27.56
CA ASN A 17 -1.94 3.51 -28.57
C ASN A 17 -2.35 2.06 -28.81
N CYS A 18 -3.49 1.65 -28.31
CA CYS A 18 -4.25 0.51 -28.79
C CYS A 18 -5.52 1.03 -29.48
N ALA A 19 -5.72 0.57 -30.72
CA ALA A 19 -6.91 0.86 -31.51
C ALA A 19 -8.21 0.44 -30.81
N PRO A 20 -9.37 1.10 -31.05
CA PRO A 20 -10.60 0.81 -30.36
C PRO A 20 -11.11 -0.59 -30.74
N ILE A 21 -11.28 -1.43 -29.70
CA ILE A 21 -11.93 -2.74 -29.82
C ILE A 21 -13.44 -2.50 -29.99
N ARG A 22 -14.01 -2.99 -31.11
CA ARG A 22 -15.44 -2.96 -31.35
C ARG A 22 -16.17 -3.83 -30.32
N PRO A 23 -17.35 -3.45 -29.84
CA PRO A 23 -18.15 -4.30 -28.98
C PRO A 23 -18.60 -5.55 -29.74
N VAL A 24 -18.29 -6.71 -29.20
CA VAL A 24 -18.82 -8.00 -29.66
C VAL A 24 -20.22 -8.15 -29.05
N SER A 25 -21.21 -8.37 -29.90
CA SER A 25 -22.60 -8.64 -29.56
C SER A 25 -22.70 -9.85 -28.63
N SER A 26 -23.61 -9.75 -27.67
CA SER A 26 -24.01 -10.81 -26.75
C SER A 26 -24.65 -11.98 -27.51
N ASP A 27 -23.88 -13.05 -27.76
CA ASP A 27 -24.43 -14.33 -28.15
C ASP A 27 -24.48 -15.26 -26.94
N GLU A 28 -25.70 -15.55 -26.53
CA GLU A 28 -26.08 -16.49 -25.46
C GLU A 28 -25.95 -17.95 -25.88
N ASN A 29 -24.85 -18.38 -26.48
CA ASN A 29 -24.60 -19.77 -26.76
C ASN A 29 -23.14 -20.17 -26.56
N LEU A 30 -22.65 -20.05 -25.31
CA LEU A 30 -21.43 -20.74 -24.93
C LEU A 30 -21.77 -22.19 -24.69
N THR A 31 -21.33 -23.06 -25.58
CA THR A 31 -21.45 -24.51 -25.50
C THR A 31 -20.85 -25.05 -24.18
N GLU A 32 -21.38 -26.20 -23.69
CA GLU A 32 -20.88 -26.82 -22.44
C GLU A 32 -19.37 -27.14 -22.47
N GLU A 33 -18.78 -27.24 -23.66
CA GLU A 33 -17.33 -27.39 -23.84
C GLU A 33 -16.56 -26.15 -23.41
N ALA A 34 -17.06 -24.90 -23.66
CA ALA A 34 -16.42 -23.67 -23.19
C ALA A 34 -16.50 -23.51 -21.66
N LYS A 35 -17.54 -24.06 -21.03
CA LYS A 35 -17.67 -24.11 -19.57
C LYS A 35 -16.74 -25.12 -18.92
N ASN A 36 -16.40 -26.22 -19.63
CA ASN A 36 -15.46 -27.21 -19.17
C ASN A 36 -13.99 -26.82 -19.33
N VAL A 37 -13.66 -26.00 -20.32
CA VAL A 37 -12.29 -25.43 -20.49
C VAL A 37 -11.95 -24.44 -19.37
N SER A 38 -12.94 -23.70 -18.84
CA SER A 38 -12.69 -22.78 -17.71
C SER A 38 -12.53 -23.49 -16.35
N ARG A 39 -12.77 -24.79 -16.25
CA ARG A 39 -12.61 -25.59 -15.02
C ARG A 39 -11.33 -26.44 -14.96
N LYS A 40 -10.54 -26.53 -16.03
CA LYS A 40 -9.33 -27.36 -16.11
C LYS A 40 -8.04 -26.63 -16.34
N GLY A 41 -8.01 -25.34 -16.17
CA GLY A 41 -6.76 -24.57 -16.20
C GLY A 41 -6.17 -24.42 -14.79
N GLU A 42 -5.84 -25.50 -14.11
CA GLU A 42 -4.89 -25.47 -13.01
C GLU A 42 -3.53 -25.14 -13.61
N TYR A 43 -3.23 -23.84 -13.71
CA TYR A 43 -1.89 -23.38 -14.06
C TYR A 43 -0.97 -23.76 -12.91
N GLU A 44 0.05 -24.57 -13.19
CA GLU A 44 1.11 -24.79 -12.20
C GLU A 44 1.75 -23.45 -11.84
N PRO A 45 1.79 -23.11 -10.54
CA PRO A 45 2.41 -21.85 -10.11
C PRO A 45 3.91 -21.90 -10.39
N LEU A 46 4.44 -20.84 -11.01
CA LEU A 46 5.85 -20.70 -11.30
C LEU A 46 6.59 -20.22 -10.06
N LYS A 47 7.80 -20.73 -9.87
CA LYS A 47 8.65 -20.25 -8.77
C LYS A 47 9.11 -18.84 -9.08
N TYR A 48 8.79 -17.91 -8.18
CA TYR A 48 9.26 -16.55 -8.27
C TYR A 48 10.78 -16.47 -8.07
N GLN A 49 11.45 -15.74 -8.94
CA GLN A 49 12.86 -15.42 -8.81
C GLN A 49 13.02 -13.91 -8.73
N PRO A 50 13.51 -13.37 -7.58
CA PRO A 50 13.80 -11.95 -7.47
C PRO A 50 14.75 -11.51 -8.57
N HIS A 51 14.56 -10.31 -9.08
CA HIS A 51 15.48 -9.70 -10.02
C HIS A 51 16.89 -9.64 -9.41
N ARG A 52 17.92 -9.49 -10.27
CA ARG A 52 19.31 -9.37 -9.81
C ARG A 52 19.47 -8.14 -8.94
N ILE A 53 19.21 -8.31 -7.64
CA ILE A 53 19.42 -7.31 -6.61
C ILE A 53 20.66 -7.67 -5.81
N TRP A 54 21.30 -6.64 -5.27
CA TRP A 54 22.58 -6.79 -4.55
C TRP A 54 22.44 -7.13 -3.06
N GLY A 55 21.25 -7.48 -2.57
CA GLY A 55 21.01 -7.74 -1.15
C GLY A 55 19.85 -8.68 -0.88
N GLY A 56 19.72 -9.03 0.40
CA GLY A 56 18.68 -9.93 0.90
C GLY A 56 19.07 -11.41 0.86
N ALA A 57 18.56 -12.17 1.82
CA ALA A 57 18.73 -13.61 1.89
C ALA A 57 17.72 -14.35 1.01
N LYS A 58 17.93 -15.66 0.84
CA LYS A 58 16.90 -16.54 0.30
C LYS A 58 15.66 -16.50 1.19
N HIS A 59 14.48 -16.34 0.59
CA HIS A 59 13.24 -16.41 1.35
C HIS A 59 13.05 -17.81 1.95
N PRO A 60 12.65 -17.95 3.25
CA PRO A 60 12.51 -19.24 3.91
C PRO A 60 11.43 -20.12 3.29
N GLY A 61 10.33 -19.53 2.79
CA GLY A 61 9.26 -20.22 2.10
C GLY A 61 9.40 -20.16 0.58
N LEU A 62 8.71 -21.07 -0.10
CA LEU A 62 8.60 -21.00 -1.56
C LEU A 62 7.67 -19.86 -1.96
N ILE A 63 8.18 -18.90 -2.70
CA ILE A 63 7.39 -17.84 -3.32
C ILE A 63 7.03 -18.28 -4.72
N VAL A 64 5.76 -18.23 -5.06
CA VAL A 64 5.22 -18.58 -6.36
C VAL A 64 4.42 -17.43 -6.96
N GLU A 65 4.38 -17.41 -8.27
CA GLU A 65 3.60 -16.43 -9.03
C GLU A 65 2.76 -17.12 -10.11
N THR A 66 1.71 -16.45 -10.53
CA THR A 66 0.91 -16.95 -11.65
C THR A 66 1.66 -16.76 -12.97
N PRO A 67 1.44 -17.62 -13.99
CA PRO A 67 2.06 -17.44 -15.29
C PRO A 67 1.82 -16.08 -15.92
N GLY A 68 0.67 -15.46 -15.66
CA GLY A 68 0.37 -14.11 -16.13
C GLY A 68 1.26 -13.04 -15.49
N LEU A 69 1.61 -13.18 -14.21
CA LEU A 69 2.53 -12.27 -13.54
C LEU A 69 3.99 -12.53 -13.94
N ALA A 70 4.37 -13.79 -14.14
CA ALA A 70 5.72 -14.16 -14.56
C ALA A 70 6.10 -13.58 -15.95
N ASN A 71 5.11 -13.28 -16.77
CA ASN A 71 5.33 -12.66 -18.08
C ASN A 71 5.45 -11.14 -18.06
N VAL A 72 5.21 -10.51 -16.88
CA VAL A 72 5.35 -9.06 -16.72
C VAL A 72 6.81 -8.75 -16.40
N VAL A 73 7.47 -8.02 -17.30
CA VAL A 73 8.83 -7.55 -17.04
C VAL A 73 8.75 -6.37 -16.06
N PRO A 74 9.33 -6.48 -14.85
CA PRO A 74 9.34 -5.38 -13.92
C PRO A 74 10.21 -4.23 -14.42
N PRO A 75 9.94 -2.99 -13.97
CA PRO A 75 10.72 -1.84 -14.38
C PRO A 75 12.18 -1.97 -13.92
N PRO A 76 13.15 -1.37 -14.65
CA PRO A 76 14.54 -1.38 -14.25
C PRO A 76 14.71 -0.73 -12.86
N ILE A 77 15.60 -1.29 -12.06
CA ILE A 77 15.91 -0.78 -10.73
C ILE A 77 16.78 0.47 -10.86
N THR A 78 16.26 1.60 -10.38
CA THR A 78 16.94 2.90 -10.34
C THR A 78 17.15 3.43 -8.93
N TYR A 79 16.50 2.82 -7.94
CA TYR A 79 16.52 3.25 -6.54
C TYR A 79 17.48 2.39 -5.71
N ARG A 80 18.23 3.04 -4.81
CA ARG A 80 19.10 2.38 -3.84
C ARG A 80 18.61 2.69 -2.43
N PRO A 81 18.10 1.70 -1.67
CA PRO A 81 17.63 1.90 -0.32
C PRO A 81 18.74 2.33 0.65
N ASN A 82 18.39 3.18 1.61
CA ASN A 82 19.26 3.61 2.70
C ASN A 82 19.17 2.66 3.90
N LEU A 83 19.19 1.36 3.63
CA LEU A 83 19.15 0.36 4.69
C LEU A 83 20.54 0.04 5.23
N PRO A 84 20.70 -0.11 6.55
CA PRO A 84 21.96 -0.55 7.13
C PRO A 84 22.41 -1.90 6.59
N HIS A 85 23.71 -2.04 6.34
CA HIS A 85 24.30 -3.29 5.87
C HIS A 85 24.01 -4.49 6.77
N ILE A 86 23.72 -4.26 8.05
CA ILE A 86 23.40 -5.31 9.01
C ILE A 86 22.16 -6.11 8.59
N LEU A 87 21.20 -5.49 7.92
CA LEU A 87 19.98 -6.17 7.44
C LEU A 87 20.31 -7.18 6.34
N ASN A 88 21.27 -6.86 5.48
CA ASN A 88 21.76 -7.75 4.44
C ASN A 88 22.71 -8.82 4.99
N ASN A 89 23.67 -8.42 5.82
CA ASN A 89 24.70 -9.31 6.35
C ASN A 89 24.14 -10.37 7.31
N LYS A 90 23.10 -10.02 8.09
CA LYS A 90 22.43 -10.96 9.00
C LYS A 90 21.25 -11.70 8.38
N SER A 91 21.05 -11.54 7.10
CA SER A 91 19.92 -12.17 6.39
C SER A 91 18.55 -11.90 7.01
N LEU A 92 18.38 -10.72 7.59
CA LEU A 92 17.16 -10.34 8.31
C LEU A 92 16.01 -9.99 7.37
N ILE A 93 16.32 -9.61 6.13
CA ILE A 93 15.36 -9.35 5.05
C ILE A 93 15.69 -10.26 3.88
N SER A 94 14.70 -10.95 3.32
CA SER A 94 14.90 -11.78 2.14
C SER A 94 15.05 -10.93 0.88
N ALA A 95 15.67 -11.51 -0.16
CA ALA A 95 15.80 -10.86 -1.47
C ALA A 95 14.43 -10.45 -2.04
N PHE A 96 13.42 -11.29 -1.84
CA PHE A 96 12.05 -10.99 -2.21
C PHE A 96 11.51 -9.72 -1.51
N GLN A 97 11.68 -9.62 -0.20
CA GLN A 97 11.24 -8.45 0.59
C GLN A 97 12.08 -7.22 0.27
N PHE A 98 13.40 -7.39 0.09
CA PHE A 98 14.30 -6.30 -0.27
C PHE A 98 13.95 -5.67 -1.62
N GLU A 99 13.60 -6.49 -2.60
CA GLU A 99 13.12 -6.03 -3.91
C GLU A 99 11.87 -5.15 -3.77
N ARG A 100 10.91 -5.51 -2.90
CA ARG A 100 9.72 -4.69 -2.61
C ARG A 100 10.08 -3.35 -1.99
N VAL A 101 11.09 -3.32 -1.11
CA VAL A 101 11.59 -2.06 -0.54
C VAL A 101 12.18 -1.16 -1.63
N ILE A 102 12.94 -1.74 -2.56
CA ILE A 102 13.51 -1.01 -3.70
C ILE A 102 12.40 -0.37 -4.54
N TYR A 103 11.41 -1.16 -4.96
CA TYR A 103 10.32 -0.65 -5.79
C TYR A 103 9.43 0.35 -5.04
N ALA A 104 9.27 0.21 -3.73
CA ALA A 104 8.57 1.19 -2.92
C ALA A 104 9.30 2.53 -2.92
N GLY A 105 10.61 2.52 -2.67
CA GLY A 105 11.43 3.73 -2.74
C GLY A 105 11.39 4.36 -4.12
N GLN A 106 11.54 3.56 -5.18
CA GLN A 106 11.49 4.02 -6.56
C GLN A 106 10.15 4.66 -6.94
N ALA A 107 9.01 4.07 -6.50
CA ALA A 107 7.70 4.65 -6.69
C ALA A 107 7.57 5.98 -5.93
N HIS A 108 8.02 6.03 -4.69
CA HIS A 108 7.96 7.24 -3.87
C HIS A 108 8.83 8.41 -4.39
N GLU A 109 9.80 8.17 -5.27
CA GLU A 109 10.55 9.23 -5.95
C GLU A 109 9.79 9.84 -7.13
N GLN A 110 8.83 9.08 -7.69
CA GLN A 110 8.03 9.55 -8.81
C GLN A 110 6.96 10.53 -8.36
N ARG A 111 6.62 11.45 -9.28
CA ARG A 111 5.52 12.39 -9.08
C ARG A 111 4.42 12.15 -10.09
N LEU A 112 3.20 12.15 -9.59
CA LEU A 112 2.00 12.09 -10.40
C LEU A 112 1.71 13.47 -11.02
N ALA A 113 0.85 13.51 -12.04
CA ALA A 113 0.47 14.75 -12.73
C ALA A 113 -0.14 15.81 -11.78
N ASN A 114 -0.75 15.40 -10.67
CA ASN A 114 -1.29 16.28 -9.64
C ASN A 114 -0.25 16.76 -8.61
N GLY A 115 1.03 16.44 -8.81
CA GLY A 115 2.14 16.83 -7.94
C GLY A 115 2.38 15.92 -6.72
N ALA A 116 1.47 15.01 -6.39
CA ALA A 116 1.67 14.06 -5.30
C ALA A 116 2.75 13.03 -5.63
N ARG A 117 3.32 12.42 -4.60
CA ARG A 117 4.20 11.25 -4.78
C ARG A 117 3.38 10.02 -5.19
N ALA A 118 3.94 9.21 -6.07
CA ALA A 118 3.32 7.94 -6.40
C ALA A 118 3.35 7.01 -5.18
N GLY A 119 2.24 6.34 -4.92
CA GLY A 119 2.14 5.29 -3.92
C GLY A 119 2.50 3.92 -4.48
N ILE A 120 2.58 2.92 -3.61
CA ILE A 120 2.80 1.52 -4.01
C ILE A 120 1.78 0.60 -3.35
N SER A 121 1.38 -0.43 -4.09
CA SER A 121 0.56 -1.53 -3.57
C SER A 121 1.35 -2.82 -3.51
N ILE A 122 1.41 -3.43 -2.32
CA ILE A 122 2.07 -4.71 -2.08
C ILE A 122 0.98 -5.79 -2.01
N GLY A 123 0.81 -6.50 -3.13
CA GLY A 123 -0.22 -7.53 -3.30
C GLY A 123 0.23 -8.94 -2.90
N ASP A 124 1.34 -9.08 -2.19
CA ASP A 124 1.90 -10.38 -1.84
C ASP A 124 0.92 -11.25 -1.04
N GLY A 125 0.94 -12.56 -1.27
CA GLY A 125 0.11 -13.54 -0.57
C GLY A 125 0.41 -13.66 0.93
N THR A 126 -0.37 -14.47 1.63
CA THR A 126 -0.10 -14.85 3.01
C THR A 126 1.22 -15.62 3.10
N GLY A 127 2.00 -15.39 4.15
CA GLY A 127 3.30 -16.06 4.34
C GLY A 127 4.50 -15.41 3.64
N ALA A 128 4.30 -14.42 2.77
CA ALA A 128 5.38 -13.69 2.10
C ALA A 128 6.16 -12.72 3.01
N GLY A 129 5.74 -12.58 4.28
CA GLY A 129 6.40 -11.69 5.24
C GLY A 129 6.13 -10.22 4.97
N LYS A 130 4.88 -9.84 4.69
CA LYS A 130 4.48 -8.44 4.43
C LYS A 130 4.92 -7.48 5.53
N THR A 131 4.79 -7.86 6.80
CA THR A 131 5.22 -7.03 7.93
C THR A 131 6.71 -6.70 7.83
N SER A 132 7.55 -7.67 7.45
CA SER A 132 8.99 -7.46 7.21
C SER A 132 9.24 -6.49 6.04
N THR A 133 8.47 -6.62 4.97
CA THR A 133 8.55 -5.70 3.82
C THR A 133 8.19 -4.27 4.23
N LEU A 134 7.07 -4.10 4.95
CA LEU A 134 6.61 -2.79 5.43
C LEU A 134 7.60 -2.19 6.44
N ALA A 135 8.15 -3.01 7.35
CA ALA A 135 9.20 -2.57 8.26
C ALA A 135 10.46 -2.13 7.50
N GLY A 136 10.86 -2.85 6.45
CA GLY A 136 11.96 -2.48 5.56
C GLY A 136 11.74 -1.12 4.89
N ILE A 137 10.53 -0.85 4.39
CA ILE A 137 10.16 0.44 3.79
C ILE A 137 10.23 1.57 4.84
N ILE A 138 9.73 1.32 6.05
CA ILE A 138 9.82 2.29 7.16
C ILE A 138 11.29 2.58 7.50
N LEU A 139 12.12 1.54 7.63
CA LEU A 139 13.54 1.69 7.95
C LEU A 139 14.29 2.46 6.86
N ASP A 140 14.03 2.17 5.58
CA ASP A 140 14.61 2.93 4.47
C ASP A 140 14.31 4.44 4.60
N ASN A 141 13.08 4.78 4.91
CA ASN A 141 12.67 6.16 5.14
C ASN A 141 13.25 6.73 6.44
N TRP A 142 13.33 5.93 7.50
CA TRP A 142 13.90 6.33 8.79
C TRP A 142 15.33 6.82 8.65
N PHE A 143 16.15 6.09 7.89
CA PHE A 143 17.53 6.46 7.61
C PHE A 143 17.69 7.63 6.64
N GLN A 144 16.58 8.07 6.03
CA GLN A 144 16.49 9.30 5.25
C GLN A 144 15.85 10.46 6.05
N ASN A 145 15.83 10.36 7.40
CA ASN A 145 15.23 11.33 8.33
C ASN A 145 13.70 11.49 8.24
N ARG A 146 12.99 10.62 7.51
CA ARG A 146 11.53 10.57 7.50
C ARG A 146 11.05 9.61 8.59
N ARG A 147 11.02 10.10 9.83
CA ARG A 147 10.90 9.28 11.03
C ARG A 147 9.50 9.22 11.62
N LYS A 148 8.49 9.63 10.87
CA LYS A 148 7.10 9.56 11.30
C LYS A 148 6.29 8.70 10.35
N THR A 149 5.62 7.70 10.89
CA THR A 149 4.78 6.77 10.13
C THR A 149 3.44 6.62 10.83
N VAL A 150 2.36 6.65 10.09
CA VAL A 150 1.07 6.16 10.57
C VAL A 150 0.78 4.81 9.90
N TRP A 151 0.41 3.83 10.73
CA TRP A 151 0.07 2.48 10.30
C TRP A 151 -1.41 2.22 10.56
N PHE A 152 -2.19 2.15 9.50
CA PHE A 152 -3.61 1.80 9.57
C PHE A 152 -3.80 0.30 9.44
N SER A 153 -4.56 -0.29 10.35
CA SER A 153 -4.88 -1.72 10.33
C SER A 153 -6.32 -1.98 10.78
N VAL A 154 -6.75 -3.23 10.73
CA VAL A 154 -8.12 -3.62 11.08
C VAL A 154 -8.34 -3.77 12.59
N LYS A 155 -7.30 -4.17 13.33
CA LYS A 155 -7.35 -4.45 14.78
C LYS A 155 -6.12 -3.89 15.48
N THR A 156 -6.28 -3.52 16.74
CA THR A 156 -5.21 -2.98 17.58
C THR A 156 -4.19 -3.99 18.04
N ASP A 157 -4.59 -5.25 18.22
CA ASP A 157 -3.72 -6.35 18.67
C ASP A 157 -2.59 -6.68 17.67
N LEU A 158 -2.78 -6.32 16.39
CA LEU A 158 -1.73 -6.47 15.37
C LEU A 158 -0.49 -5.59 15.62
N ILE A 159 -0.57 -4.63 16.53
CA ILE A 159 0.58 -3.78 16.93
C ILE A 159 1.74 -4.63 17.48
N GLU A 160 1.43 -5.72 18.19
CA GLU A 160 2.47 -6.57 18.79
C GLU A 160 3.32 -7.25 17.70
N ALA A 161 2.69 -7.76 16.65
CA ALA A 161 3.41 -8.34 15.52
C ALA A 161 4.34 -7.32 14.84
N VAL A 162 3.93 -6.04 14.81
CA VAL A 162 4.78 -4.96 14.28
C VAL A 162 5.96 -4.68 15.21
N ARG A 163 5.74 -4.66 16.54
CA ARG A 163 6.80 -4.49 17.54
C ARG A 163 7.83 -5.61 17.46
N GLU A 164 7.38 -6.86 17.50
CA GLU A 164 8.21 -8.05 17.38
C GLU A 164 9.06 -8.01 16.10
N GLU A 165 8.49 -7.54 15.00
CA GLU A 165 9.20 -7.45 13.74
C GLU A 165 10.36 -6.44 13.81
N PHE A 166 10.13 -5.23 14.36
CA PHE A 166 11.22 -4.27 14.54
C PHE A 166 12.30 -4.76 15.51
N GLU A 167 11.92 -5.45 16.59
CA GLU A 167 12.86 -6.09 17.51
C GLU A 167 13.70 -7.17 16.81
N ARG A 168 13.05 -8.02 15.99
CA ARG A 168 13.73 -9.05 15.17
C ARG A 168 14.75 -8.44 14.22
N LEU A 169 14.41 -7.29 13.64
CA LEU A 169 15.30 -6.53 12.76
C LEU A 169 16.41 -5.78 13.54
N GLY A 170 16.33 -5.72 14.87
CA GLY A 170 17.31 -5.07 15.73
C GLY A 170 17.11 -3.57 15.90
N PHE A 171 15.91 -3.05 15.63
CA PHE A 171 15.60 -1.61 15.73
C PHE A 171 14.56 -1.34 16.82
N LYS A 172 14.86 -0.37 17.70
CA LYS A 172 13.94 0.10 18.73
C LYS A 172 13.24 1.38 18.27
N ILE A 173 12.19 1.23 17.48
CA ILE A 173 11.36 2.36 17.04
C ILE A 173 10.18 2.51 18.00
N PRO A 174 9.88 3.71 18.51
CA PRO A 174 8.70 3.93 19.34
C PRO A 174 7.41 3.65 18.55
N ILE A 175 6.57 2.74 19.03
CA ILE A 175 5.29 2.39 18.41
C ILE A 175 4.20 2.60 19.46
N ARG A 176 3.25 3.51 19.17
CA ARG A 176 2.19 3.90 20.09
C ARG A 176 0.81 3.77 19.41
N LEU A 177 -0.18 3.37 20.20
CA LEU A 177 -1.56 3.39 19.73
C LEU A 177 -2.08 4.82 19.66
N ILE A 178 -2.81 5.16 18.62
CA ILE A 178 -3.46 6.49 18.51
C ILE A 178 -4.41 6.75 19.68
N ASN A 179 -5.02 5.70 20.27
CA ASN A 179 -5.95 5.82 21.38
C ASN A 179 -5.30 6.25 22.71
N GLU A 180 -3.98 6.23 22.79
CA GLU A 180 -3.24 6.78 23.93
C GLU A 180 -3.28 8.31 23.97
N PHE A 181 -3.66 8.94 22.87
CA PHE A 181 -3.78 10.39 22.75
C PHE A 181 -5.25 10.78 22.58
N LYS A 182 -5.73 11.76 23.34
CA LYS A 182 -7.08 12.29 23.14
C LYS A 182 -7.16 13.04 21.81
N PRO A 183 -8.29 13.01 21.07
CA PRO A 183 -8.38 13.61 19.73
C PRO A 183 -8.08 15.12 19.70
N GLU A 184 -8.40 15.83 20.79
CA GLU A 184 -8.16 17.27 20.94
C GLU A 184 -6.73 17.64 21.34
N GLN A 185 -5.88 16.65 21.66
CA GLN A 185 -4.50 16.87 22.08
C GLN A 185 -3.51 16.66 20.96
N ASN A 186 -2.38 17.34 21.02
CA ASN A 186 -1.27 17.04 20.14
C ASN A 186 -0.66 15.67 20.50
N ILE A 187 -0.24 14.93 19.48
CA ILE A 187 0.51 13.69 19.68
C ILE A 187 1.93 14.06 20.11
N LEU A 188 2.26 13.80 21.37
CA LEU A 188 3.56 14.11 21.96
C LEU A 188 4.59 12.99 21.71
N LEU A 189 4.66 12.52 20.47
CA LEU A 189 5.67 11.58 20.00
C LEU A 189 6.54 12.30 18.96
N ARG A 190 7.82 12.48 19.25
CA ARG A 190 8.73 13.21 18.36
C ARG A 190 8.92 12.48 17.04
N GLU A 191 9.14 11.16 17.09
CA GLU A 191 9.39 10.28 15.96
C GLU A 191 8.89 8.87 16.32
N GLY A 192 8.53 8.05 15.33
CA GLY A 192 8.04 6.70 15.57
C GLY A 192 6.86 6.34 14.68
N ILE A 193 6.12 5.34 15.12
CA ILE A 193 4.94 4.81 14.43
C ILE A 193 3.71 5.06 15.30
N ILE A 194 2.71 5.72 14.76
CA ILE A 194 1.36 5.76 15.32
C ILE A 194 0.54 4.65 14.67
N PHE A 195 0.15 3.68 15.48
CA PHE A 195 -0.71 2.59 15.05
C PHE A 195 -2.18 2.98 15.25
N CYS A 196 -2.96 2.93 14.17
CA CYS A 196 -4.34 3.40 14.12
C CYS A 196 -5.23 2.34 13.46
N THR A 197 -6.44 2.14 13.97
CA THR A 197 -7.42 1.36 13.23
C THR A 197 -8.20 2.25 12.27
N TYR A 198 -8.71 1.68 11.17
CA TYR A 198 -9.62 2.40 10.26
C TYR A 198 -10.83 2.99 11.00
N LYS A 199 -11.33 2.30 12.03
CA LYS A 199 -12.41 2.80 12.87
C LYS A 199 -11.97 4.02 13.70
N SER A 200 -10.75 4.02 14.21
CA SER A 200 -10.22 5.17 14.97
C SER A 200 -10.00 6.39 14.09
N LEU A 201 -9.64 6.21 12.80
CA LEU A 201 -9.41 7.31 11.86
C LEU A 201 -10.64 8.23 11.71
N ILE A 202 -11.84 7.64 11.69
CA ILE A 202 -13.10 8.39 11.53
C ILE A 202 -13.65 8.98 12.84
N ALA A 203 -13.01 8.70 13.98
CA ALA A 203 -13.45 9.20 15.27
C ALA A 203 -13.34 10.74 15.35
N LYS A 204 -14.29 11.34 16.07
CA LYS A 204 -14.33 12.77 16.38
C LYS A 204 -14.22 12.99 17.88
N SER A 205 -13.62 14.10 18.28
CA SER A 205 -13.63 14.57 19.67
C SER A 205 -15.02 15.10 20.04
N LYS A 206 -15.22 15.38 21.33
CA LYS A 206 -16.41 16.08 21.81
C LYS A 206 -16.52 17.51 21.25
N THR A 207 -15.40 18.12 20.90
CA THR A 207 -15.32 19.45 20.26
C THR A 207 -15.46 19.41 18.75
N GLY A 208 -15.67 18.21 18.16
CA GLY A 208 -15.82 18.04 16.72
C GLY A 208 -14.50 17.88 15.95
N GLU A 209 -13.35 17.98 16.61
CA GLU A 209 -12.05 17.77 15.94
C GLU A 209 -11.92 16.32 15.48
N ARG A 210 -11.50 16.13 14.22
CA ARG A 210 -11.37 14.81 13.63
C ARG A 210 -9.99 14.21 13.90
N ARG A 211 -9.97 12.91 14.19
CA ARG A 211 -8.73 12.15 14.41
C ARG A 211 -7.78 12.24 13.20
N ALA A 212 -8.32 12.25 11.99
CA ALA A 212 -7.56 12.46 10.77
C ALA A 212 -6.72 13.74 10.83
N CYS A 213 -7.30 14.87 11.26
CA CYS A 213 -6.58 16.15 11.39
C CYS A 213 -5.46 16.07 12.44
N GLN A 214 -5.70 15.41 13.56
CA GLN A 214 -4.68 15.20 14.59
C GLN A 214 -3.50 14.37 14.06
N ILE A 215 -3.78 13.28 13.36
CA ILE A 215 -2.78 12.39 12.74
C ILE A 215 -1.94 13.19 11.74
N MET A 216 -2.57 13.91 10.81
CA MET A 216 -1.86 14.64 9.76
C MET A 216 -1.03 15.80 10.31
N ARG A 217 -1.52 16.47 11.35
CA ARG A 217 -0.74 17.50 12.07
C ARG A 217 0.55 16.91 12.65
N TRP A 218 0.47 15.70 13.22
CA TRP A 218 1.63 15.01 13.75
C TRP A 218 2.55 14.45 12.66
N LEU A 219 1.98 13.80 11.65
CA LEU A 219 2.73 13.16 10.55
C LEU A 219 3.57 14.19 9.79
N GLY A 220 3.01 15.38 9.60
CA GLY A 220 3.68 16.47 8.91
C GLY A 220 3.66 16.30 7.39
N ARG A 221 4.65 16.88 6.71
CA ARG A 221 4.67 16.96 5.24
C ARG A 221 5.31 15.76 4.56
N GLU A 222 6.23 15.06 5.21
CA GLU A 222 7.08 14.02 4.62
C GLU A 222 6.92 12.64 5.28
N GLY A 223 5.83 12.43 5.97
CA GLY A 223 5.56 11.18 6.65
C GLY A 223 5.20 10.04 5.70
N ILE A 224 4.98 8.87 6.31
CA ILE A 224 4.58 7.66 5.61
C ILE A 224 3.22 7.22 6.11
N GLU A 225 2.33 6.88 5.21
CA GLU A 225 1.05 6.23 5.48
C GLU A 225 1.10 4.79 5.01
N ILE A 226 0.87 3.86 5.92
CA ILE A 226 0.74 2.44 5.64
C ILE A 226 -0.71 2.03 5.85
N PHE A 227 -1.31 1.50 4.81
CA PHE A 227 -2.67 0.95 4.81
C PHE A 227 -2.60 -0.57 4.74
N ASP A 228 -2.49 -1.20 5.90
CA ASP A 228 -2.57 -2.66 5.99
C ASP A 228 -4.03 -3.10 5.83
N GLU A 229 -4.26 -4.18 5.05
CA GLU A 229 -5.59 -4.56 4.61
C GLU A 229 -6.30 -3.40 3.85
N GLY A 230 -5.58 -2.77 2.92
CA GLY A 230 -6.01 -1.56 2.20
C GLY A 230 -7.39 -1.64 1.56
N HIS A 231 -7.91 -2.85 1.31
CA HIS A 231 -9.28 -3.06 0.85
C HIS A 231 -10.36 -2.55 1.84
N ARG A 232 -10.02 -2.27 3.09
CA ARG A 232 -10.91 -1.65 4.07
C ARG A 232 -11.15 -0.17 3.81
N ALA A 233 -10.26 0.47 3.07
CA ALA A 233 -10.39 1.87 2.63
C ALA A 233 -11.16 2.04 1.32
N LYS A 234 -11.69 0.95 0.73
CA LYS A 234 -12.49 1.01 -0.50
C LYS A 234 -13.81 1.76 -0.31
N HIS A 235 -14.46 2.09 -1.42
CA HIS A 235 -15.71 2.88 -1.47
C HIS A 235 -15.54 4.31 -0.93
N ALA A 236 -14.39 4.91 -1.22
CA ALA A 236 -14.13 6.32 -0.93
C ALA A 236 -14.99 7.22 -1.82
N PHE A 237 -15.20 6.83 -3.07
CA PHE A 237 -16.13 7.48 -4.00
C PHE A 237 -17.53 6.86 -3.85
N ALA A 238 -18.54 7.66 -4.14
CA ALA A 238 -19.92 7.18 -4.16
C ALA A 238 -20.06 6.03 -5.17
N ASP A 239 -20.70 4.95 -4.75
CA ASP A 239 -21.12 3.88 -5.65
C ASP A 239 -22.26 4.35 -6.56
N GLU A 240 -22.77 3.44 -7.43
CA GLU A 240 -23.91 3.72 -8.32
C GLU A 240 -25.17 4.19 -7.57
N ASN A 241 -25.26 3.93 -6.25
CA ASN A 241 -26.35 4.36 -5.37
C ASN A 241 -26.01 5.64 -4.60
N GLY A 242 -24.91 6.33 -4.92
CA GLY A 242 -24.49 7.56 -4.28
C GLY A 242 -23.93 7.38 -2.87
N LYS A 243 -23.56 6.14 -2.47
CA LYS A 243 -23.04 5.85 -1.12
C LYS A 243 -21.51 5.75 -1.12
N SER A 244 -20.88 6.60 -0.33
CA SER A 244 -19.46 6.49 0.04
C SER A 244 -19.33 6.10 1.51
N THR A 245 -18.20 5.48 1.89
CA THR A 245 -17.94 5.15 3.30
C THR A 245 -17.20 6.28 3.99
N GLN A 246 -17.52 6.53 5.26
CA GLN A 246 -16.78 7.52 6.06
C GLN A 246 -15.27 7.21 6.12
N THR A 247 -14.92 5.93 6.19
CA THR A 247 -13.52 5.48 6.18
C THR A 247 -12.84 5.85 4.87
N GLY A 248 -13.48 5.54 3.75
CA GLY A 248 -12.93 5.87 2.42
C GLY A 248 -12.77 7.38 2.24
N GLN A 249 -13.76 8.17 2.65
CA GLN A 249 -13.67 9.63 2.61
C GLN A 249 -12.53 10.16 3.48
N ALA A 250 -12.36 9.63 4.70
CA ALA A 250 -11.27 10.04 5.58
C ALA A 250 -9.90 9.68 5.00
N VAL A 251 -9.78 8.53 4.32
CA VAL A 251 -8.54 8.16 3.63
C VAL A 251 -8.23 9.10 2.46
N LEU A 252 -9.23 9.45 1.63
CA LEU A 252 -9.03 10.45 0.57
C LEU A 252 -8.59 11.81 1.12
N GLU A 253 -9.15 12.21 2.26
CA GLU A 253 -8.81 13.49 2.88
C GLU A 253 -7.34 13.55 3.34
N ILE A 254 -6.82 12.49 3.95
CA ILE A 254 -5.42 12.45 4.40
C ILE A 254 -4.44 12.28 3.22
N GLN A 255 -4.91 11.80 2.08
CA GLN A 255 -4.15 11.67 0.85
C GLN A 255 -4.40 12.82 -0.15
N ASP A 256 -5.02 13.90 0.28
CA ASP A 256 -5.28 15.06 -0.58
C ASP A 256 -3.96 15.64 -1.13
N PRO A 257 -3.69 15.54 -2.44
CA PRO A 257 -2.42 15.96 -3.03
C PRO A 257 -2.18 17.47 -2.93
N LEU A 258 -3.24 18.25 -2.78
CA LEU A 258 -3.12 19.71 -2.61
C LEU A 258 -2.65 20.07 -1.20
N LYS A 259 -2.95 19.23 -0.21
CA LYS A 259 -2.56 19.45 1.18
C LYS A 259 -1.28 18.70 1.56
N TYR A 260 -1.12 17.49 1.04
CA TYR A 260 -0.10 16.54 1.46
C TYR A 260 0.67 15.91 0.29
N PRO A 261 1.26 16.71 -0.64
CA PRO A 261 1.89 16.19 -1.85
C PRO A 261 3.14 15.34 -1.60
N GLU A 262 3.77 15.48 -0.43
CA GLU A 262 5.01 14.79 -0.07
C GLU A 262 4.80 13.50 0.72
N ILE A 263 3.57 13.18 1.12
CA ILE A 263 3.27 11.95 1.85
C ILE A 263 3.53 10.73 0.96
N ARG A 264 4.14 9.73 1.54
CA ARG A 264 4.43 8.44 0.91
C ARG A 264 3.40 7.42 1.33
N VAL A 265 2.79 6.75 0.37
CA VAL A 265 1.66 5.87 0.63
C VAL A 265 2.01 4.44 0.24
N VAL A 266 1.76 3.51 1.16
CA VAL A 266 1.93 2.08 0.95
C VAL A 266 0.62 1.37 1.29
N TYR A 267 0.08 0.65 0.33
CA TYR A 267 -1.04 -0.25 0.54
C TYR A 267 -0.54 -1.69 0.63
N SER A 268 -1.04 -2.46 1.59
CA SER A 268 -0.84 -3.90 1.62
C SER A 268 -2.17 -4.64 1.60
N HIS A 269 -2.18 -5.90 1.15
CA HIS A 269 -3.37 -6.74 1.09
C HIS A 269 -4.58 -6.12 0.35
N MET A 270 -4.38 -5.71 -0.88
CA MET A 270 -5.50 -5.46 -1.77
C MET A 270 -6.05 -6.84 -2.20
N ARG A 271 -7.18 -7.28 -1.62
CA ARG A 271 -7.89 -8.45 -2.16
C ARG A 271 -8.14 -8.18 -3.64
N GLN A 272 -7.76 -9.15 -4.49
CA GLN A 272 -8.15 -9.07 -5.90
C GLN A 272 -9.64 -8.78 -5.95
N VAL A 273 -10.00 -7.65 -6.52
CA VAL A 273 -11.39 -7.35 -6.86
C VAL A 273 -11.77 -8.44 -7.84
N LYS A 274 -12.71 -9.33 -7.47
CA LYS A 274 -13.35 -10.21 -8.45
C LYS A 274 -13.70 -9.32 -9.63
N LYS A 275 -13.25 -9.72 -10.83
CA LYS A 275 -13.52 -8.99 -12.07
C LYS A 275 -14.91 -8.38 -12.01
N VAL A 276 -14.99 -7.06 -11.97
CA VAL A 276 -16.15 -6.36 -12.45
C VAL A 276 -16.05 -6.52 -13.96
N SER A 277 -16.87 -7.39 -14.53
CA SER A 277 -17.07 -7.43 -15.97
C SER A 277 -17.58 -6.07 -16.38
N TYR A 278 -16.82 -5.40 -17.22
CA TYR A 278 -17.27 -4.24 -17.97
C TYR A 278 -18.11 -4.74 -19.14
#